data_e2229bd0203fd4c043c8d650ace83426
#
_entry.id   e2229bd0203fd4c043c8d650ace83426
#
_cell.length_a   1.000
_cell.length_b   1.000
_cell.length_c   1.000
_cell.angle_alpha   90.00
_cell.angle_beta   90.00
_cell.angle_gamma   90.00
#
_symmetry.space_group_name_H-M   'P 1'
#
loop_
_entity.id
_entity.type
_entity.pdbx_description
1 polymer ?
#
loop_
_entity_poly.entity_id
_entity_poly.type
_entity_poly.pdbx_seq_one_letter_code
_entity_poly.pdbx_strand_id
1 'polypeptide(L)'
;MDIHALTRELHVKNDNKIVMLVADGLGGLPMTPGGKTELESANRPNLNALAAVGIQGGSIPVAPGIAPGSGPGHLGLFGYDPVQYLIGRGALEATGIGFELKSGDVAARGNFCTLDAAGKITDRRAGRIPTEESAPLAVRLRQVKVPGVEVLVEPVREHRFVVVFRGSGLAGH
;
A
#
# COMPACT_ATOMS: atom_id res chain seq x y z
N MET A 1 -14.19 20.29 15.47
CA MET A 1 -15.17 19.21 15.77
C MET A 1 -14.55 17.89 15.35
N ASP A 2 -14.49 16.91 16.25
CA ASP A 2 -14.05 15.54 15.89
C ASP A 2 -15.22 14.82 15.19
N ILE A 3 -15.11 14.67 13.88
CA ILE A 3 -16.17 14.03 13.07
C ILE A 3 -16.34 12.54 13.41
N HIS A 4 -15.28 11.87 13.86
CA HIS A 4 -15.36 10.47 14.27
C HIS A 4 -16.09 10.31 15.61
N ALA A 5 -15.88 11.23 16.54
CA ALA A 5 -16.62 11.25 17.80
C ALA A 5 -18.11 11.48 17.52
N LEU A 6 -18.43 12.46 16.68
CA LEU A 6 -19.82 12.76 16.29
C LEU A 6 -20.46 11.56 15.56
N THR A 7 -19.76 10.91 14.65
CA THR A 7 -20.28 9.73 13.94
C THR A 7 -20.56 8.58 14.89
N ARG A 8 -19.70 8.35 15.89
CA ARG A 8 -19.93 7.33 16.92
C ARG A 8 -21.13 7.64 17.79
N GLU A 9 -21.38 8.91 18.08
CA GLU A 9 -22.53 9.35 18.88
C GLU A 9 -23.84 9.20 18.10
N LEU A 10 -23.84 9.57 16.82
CA LEU A 10 -25.04 9.58 15.97
C LEU A 10 -25.39 8.23 15.36
N HIS A 11 -24.48 7.26 15.33
CA HIS A 11 -24.74 5.98 14.68
C HIS A 11 -25.81 5.18 15.44
N VAL A 12 -26.70 4.54 14.70
CA VAL A 12 -27.74 3.64 15.25
C VAL A 12 -27.50 2.25 14.70
N LYS A 13 -27.40 1.28 15.58
CA LYS A 13 -27.28 -0.14 15.18
C LYS A 13 -28.55 -0.61 14.49
N ASN A 14 -28.41 -1.18 13.30
CA ASN A 14 -29.49 -1.76 12.51
C ASN A 14 -28.98 -2.97 11.70
N ASP A 15 -29.86 -3.62 10.95
CA ASP A 15 -29.54 -4.80 10.15
C ASP A 15 -29.05 -4.47 8.73
N ASN A 16 -28.93 -3.19 8.37
CA ASN A 16 -28.42 -2.77 7.08
C ASN A 16 -26.96 -3.20 6.89
N LYS A 17 -26.59 -3.46 5.65
CA LYS A 17 -25.21 -3.83 5.27
C LYS A 17 -24.66 -2.75 4.36
N ILE A 18 -23.41 -2.34 4.64
CA ILE A 18 -22.63 -1.49 3.75
C ILE A 18 -21.65 -2.40 3.01
N VAL A 19 -21.75 -2.42 1.69
CA VAL A 19 -20.82 -3.16 0.84
C VAL A 19 -19.96 -2.16 0.09
N MET A 20 -18.65 -2.19 0.33
CA MET A 20 -17.67 -1.34 -0.33
C MET A 20 -16.88 -2.19 -1.32
N LEU A 21 -17.06 -1.93 -2.63
CA LEU A 21 -16.27 -2.56 -3.69
C LEU A 21 -15.25 -1.54 -4.20
N VAL A 22 -13.97 -1.84 -4.00
CA VAL A 22 -12.86 -0.96 -4.40
C VAL A 22 -12.13 -1.57 -5.59
N ALA A 23 -12.20 -0.90 -6.74
CA ALA A 23 -11.37 -1.21 -7.90
C ALA A 23 -10.12 -0.31 -7.85
N ASP A 24 -9.07 -0.79 -7.18
CA ASP A 24 -7.82 -0.05 -6.98
C ASP A 24 -7.06 0.15 -8.30
N GLY A 25 -6.57 1.38 -8.53
CA GLY A 25 -5.77 1.71 -9.71
C GLY A 25 -6.55 1.78 -11.03
N LEU A 26 -7.87 1.95 -10.96
CA LEU A 26 -8.75 1.98 -12.14
C LEU A 26 -8.61 3.28 -12.96
N GLY A 27 -8.16 4.36 -12.34
CA GLY A 27 -7.94 5.64 -13.01
C GLY A 27 -6.74 5.59 -13.93
N GLY A 28 -6.89 6.08 -15.14
CA GLY A 28 -5.84 6.16 -16.14
C GLY A 28 -5.94 7.40 -17.01
N LEU A 29 -4.94 7.63 -17.83
CA LEU A 29 -4.92 8.68 -18.84
C LEU A 29 -4.92 8.06 -20.24
N PRO A 30 -5.57 8.69 -21.23
CA PRO A 30 -5.50 8.24 -22.61
C PRO A 30 -4.04 8.15 -23.09
N MET A 31 -3.69 7.08 -23.79
CA MET A 31 -2.36 6.90 -24.38
C MET A 31 -2.04 7.92 -25.48
N THR A 32 -3.08 8.48 -26.10
CA THR A 32 -2.97 9.53 -27.12
C THR A 32 -3.90 10.68 -26.79
N PRO A 33 -3.59 11.92 -27.14
CA PRO A 33 -4.49 13.05 -26.94
C PRO A 33 -5.86 12.81 -27.58
N GLY A 34 -6.96 12.97 -26.83
CA GLY A 34 -8.32 12.72 -27.28
C GLY A 34 -8.72 11.25 -27.39
N GLY A 35 -7.83 10.32 -27.00
CA GLY A 35 -8.11 8.89 -26.92
C GLY A 35 -9.00 8.54 -25.72
N LYS A 36 -9.21 7.24 -25.54
CA LYS A 36 -9.96 6.68 -24.40
C LYS A 36 -9.00 6.19 -23.32
N THR A 37 -9.41 6.34 -22.06
CA THR A 37 -8.75 5.69 -20.92
C THR A 37 -9.00 4.17 -20.96
N GLU A 38 -8.28 3.42 -20.12
CA GLU A 38 -8.49 1.97 -19.95
C GLU A 38 -9.94 1.69 -19.53
N LEU A 39 -10.47 2.48 -18.59
CA LEU A 39 -11.85 2.34 -18.12
C LEU A 39 -12.87 2.61 -19.21
N GLU A 40 -12.67 3.63 -20.03
CA GLU A 40 -13.53 3.93 -21.17
C GLU A 40 -13.48 2.87 -22.27
N SER A 41 -12.35 2.18 -22.40
CA SER A 41 -12.13 1.11 -23.40
C SER A 41 -12.63 -0.25 -22.94
N ALA A 42 -12.78 -0.46 -21.63
CA ALA A 42 -13.18 -1.73 -21.06
C ALA A 42 -14.66 -2.05 -21.31
N ASN A 43 -14.98 -3.35 -21.44
CA ASN A 43 -16.36 -3.82 -21.46
C ASN A 43 -16.93 -3.81 -20.02
N ARG A 44 -17.82 -2.87 -19.73
CA ARG A 44 -18.31 -2.58 -18.35
C ARG A 44 -19.84 -2.38 -18.27
N PRO A 45 -20.66 -3.28 -18.82
CA PRO A 45 -22.11 -3.06 -18.85
C PRO A 45 -22.73 -2.96 -17.45
N ASN A 46 -22.26 -3.75 -16.49
CA ASN A 46 -22.77 -3.74 -15.12
C ASN A 46 -22.40 -2.45 -14.37
N LEU A 47 -21.16 -1.97 -14.52
CA LEU A 47 -20.77 -0.68 -13.93
C LEU A 47 -21.54 0.49 -14.55
N ASN A 48 -21.77 0.46 -15.85
CA ASN A 48 -22.59 1.46 -16.54
C ASN A 48 -24.03 1.45 -16.02
N ALA A 49 -24.63 0.28 -15.82
CA ALA A 49 -25.96 0.15 -15.28
C ALA A 49 -26.05 0.69 -13.84
N LEU A 50 -25.08 0.38 -12.98
CA LEU A 50 -25.01 0.94 -11.64
C LEU A 50 -24.83 2.46 -11.65
N ALA A 51 -23.96 2.97 -12.50
CA ALA A 51 -23.75 4.41 -12.62
C ALA A 51 -24.99 5.16 -13.11
N ALA A 52 -25.82 4.54 -13.95
CA ALA A 52 -27.04 5.15 -14.47
C ALA A 52 -28.14 5.34 -13.40
N VAL A 53 -28.16 4.51 -12.37
CA VAL A 53 -29.18 4.54 -11.30
C VAL A 53 -28.63 5.01 -9.95
N GLY A 54 -27.33 5.08 -9.80
CA GLY A 54 -26.66 5.46 -8.57
C GLY A 54 -26.30 6.95 -8.54
N ILE A 55 -25.83 7.39 -7.37
CA ILE A 55 -25.25 8.72 -7.19
C ILE A 55 -23.75 8.62 -7.42
N GLN A 56 -23.19 9.49 -8.24
CA GLN A 56 -21.78 9.55 -8.55
C GLN A 56 -21.12 10.75 -7.86
N GLY A 57 -19.86 10.61 -7.50
CA GLY A 57 -19.07 11.67 -6.89
C GLY A 57 -17.58 11.43 -7.06
N GLY A 58 -16.78 12.41 -6.68
CA GLY A 58 -15.33 12.31 -6.62
C GLY A 58 -14.85 12.17 -5.18
N SER A 59 -13.75 11.45 -4.98
CA SER A 59 -13.06 11.33 -3.70
C SER A 59 -11.64 11.84 -3.83
N ILE A 60 -11.18 12.58 -2.82
CA ILE A 60 -9.79 12.97 -2.64
C ILE A 60 -9.25 12.14 -1.47
N PRO A 61 -8.51 11.04 -1.74
CA PRO A 61 -8.17 10.07 -0.70
C PRO A 61 -7.21 10.60 0.37
N VAL A 62 -6.41 11.63 0.07
CA VAL A 62 -5.45 12.21 1.02
C VAL A 62 -5.70 13.72 1.14
N ALA A 63 -5.20 14.49 0.19
CA ALA A 63 -5.40 15.94 0.10
C ALA A 63 -5.15 16.39 -1.35
N PRO A 64 -5.64 17.58 -1.77
CA PRO A 64 -5.36 18.12 -3.08
C PRO A 64 -3.86 18.20 -3.35
N GLY A 65 -3.43 17.72 -4.52
CA GLY A 65 -2.02 17.74 -4.93
C GLY A 65 -1.15 16.62 -4.33
N ILE A 66 -1.68 15.78 -3.44
CA ILE A 66 -0.95 14.64 -2.86
C ILE A 66 -1.41 13.35 -3.55
N ALA A 67 -0.49 12.69 -4.23
CA ALA A 67 -0.75 11.39 -4.83
C ALA A 67 -0.93 10.33 -3.73
N PRO A 68 -2.08 9.63 -3.67
CA PRO A 68 -2.30 8.62 -2.64
C PRO A 68 -1.43 7.39 -2.91
N GLY A 69 -0.53 7.10 -1.99
CA GLY A 69 0.07 5.77 -1.93
C GLY A 69 -0.94 4.76 -1.37
N SER A 70 -0.64 3.46 -1.46
CA SER A 70 -1.57 2.42 -1.00
C SER A 70 -1.96 2.59 0.49
N GLY A 71 -1.00 2.88 1.37
CA GLY A 71 -1.28 3.10 2.79
C GLY A 71 -2.20 4.29 3.04
N PRO A 72 -1.80 5.51 2.67
CA PRO A 72 -2.62 6.70 2.84
C PRO A 72 -3.99 6.60 2.17
N GLY A 73 -4.05 6.02 0.96
CA GLY A 73 -5.31 5.83 0.25
C GLY A 73 -6.29 4.92 1.01
N HIS A 74 -5.79 3.82 1.61
CA HIS A 74 -6.63 2.94 2.42
C HIS A 74 -7.05 3.60 3.74
N LEU A 75 -6.16 4.33 4.41
CA LEU A 75 -6.52 5.08 5.61
C LEU A 75 -7.66 6.07 5.32
N GLY A 76 -7.53 6.87 4.26
CA GLY A 76 -8.58 7.80 3.85
C GLY A 76 -9.89 7.10 3.51
N LEU A 77 -9.84 5.93 2.84
CA LEU A 77 -11.01 5.14 2.50
C LEU A 77 -11.78 4.66 3.75
N PHE A 78 -11.07 4.31 4.81
CA PHE A 78 -11.65 3.88 6.08
C PHE A 78 -11.90 5.04 7.07
N GLY A 79 -11.72 6.30 6.64
CA GLY A 79 -12.04 7.48 7.42
C GLY A 79 -10.95 7.91 8.41
N TYR A 80 -9.75 7.36 8.33
CA TYR A 80 -8.61 7.86 9.09
C TYR A 80 -7.91 8.97 8.32
N ASP A 81 -7.50 10.03 9.01
CA ASP A 81 -6.71 11.11 8.40
C ASP A 81 -5.32 10.61 8.02
N PRO A 82 -5.01 10.46 6.72
CA PRO A 82 -3.74 9.92 6.28
C PRO A 82 -2.57 10.91 6.43
N VAL A 83 -2.85 12.18 6.71
CA VAL A 83 -1.82 13.20 7.02
C VAL A 83 -1.46 13.15 8.49
N GLN A 84 -2.44 12.91 9.36
CA GLN A 84 -2.23 12.73 10.78
C GLN A 84 -1.57 11.38 11.10
N TYR A 85 -2.01 10.32 10.43
CA TYR A 85 -1.52 8.95 10.61
C TYR A 85 -0.55 8.56 9.49
N LEU A 86 0.63 9.17 9.49
CA LEU A 86 1.69 8.86 8.51
C LEU A 86 2.33 7.51 8.82
N ILE A 87 1.74 6.45 8.29
CA ILE A 87 2.26 5.10 8.44
C ILE A 87 3.06 4.72 7.18
N GLY A 88 4.35 4.45 7.38
CA GLY A 88 5.25 4.04 6.29
C GLY A 88 4.90 2.66 5.72
N ARG A 89 5.25 2.43 4.46
CA ARG A 89 5.00 1.14 3.77
C ARG A 89 5.67 -0.04 4.45
N GLY A 90 6.81 0.16 5.10
CA GLY A 90 7.51 -0.89 5.84
C GLY A 90 6.69 -1.39 7.02
N ALA A 91 6.16 -0.46 7.83
CA ALA A 91 5.32 -0.80 8.97
C ALA A 91 4.02 -1.50 8.55
N LEU A 92 3.35 -1.00 7.50
CA LEU A 92 2.14 -1.63 6.96
C LEU A 92 2.40 -3.05 6.44
N GLU A 93 3.49 -3.25 5.71
CA GLU A 93 3.86 -4.56 5.17
C GLU A 93 4.23 -5.54 6.30
N ALA A 94 5.01 -5.08 7.30
CA ALA A 94 5.39 -5.88 8.46
C ALA A 94 4.15 -6.32 9.24
N THR A 95 3.25 -5.40 9.56
CA THR A 95 1.99 -5.71 10.24
C THR A 95 1.11 -6.64 9.41
N GLY A 96 1.06 -6.42 8.08
CA GLY A 96 0.26 -7.23 7.15
C GLY A 96 0.66 -8.70 7.07
N ILE A 97 1.94 -9.02 7.34
CA ILE A 97 2.43 -10.41 7.45
C ILE A 97 2.43 -10.95 8.88
N GLY A 98 1.87 -10.20 9.83
CA GLY A 98 1.83 -10.59 11.24
C GLY A 98 3.15 -10.41 11.99
N PHE A 99 4.09 -9.61 11.46
CA PHE A 99 5.34 -9.30 12.16
C PHE A 99 5.06 -8.36 13.34
N GLU A 100 5.55 -8.73 14.52
CA GLU A 100 5.39 -7.93 15.75
C GLU A 100 6.42 -6.80 15.80
N LEU A 101 6.01 -5.60 15.40
CA LEU A 101 6.82 -4.40 15.54
C LEU A 101 6.85 -3.92 16.99
N LYS A 102 8.02 -3.49 17.45
CA LYS A 102 8.24 -2.88 18.78
C LYS A 102 8.45 -1.37 18.64
N SER A 103 8.22 -0.67 19.72
CA SER A 103 8.53 0.77 19.76
C SER A 103 10.01 1.00 19.46
N GLY A 104 10.31 1.92 18.56
CA GLY A 104 11.66 2.23 18.09
C GLY A 104 12.15 1.37 16.91
N ASP A 105 11.38 0.38 16.45
CA ASP A 105 11.70 -0.34 15.22
C ASP A 105 11.55 0.56 14.00
N VAL A 106 12.47 0.43 13.06
CA VAL A 106 12.38 1.05 11.73
C VAL A 106 12.13 -0.02 10.70
N ALA A 107 10.96 -0.02 10.11
CA ALA A 107 10.58 -1.00 9.10
C ALA A 107 10.67 -0.43 7.68
N ALA A 108 11.26 -1.19 6.77
CA ALA A 108 11.35 -0.85 5.36
C ALA A 108 10.84 -2.00 4.49
N ARG A 109 10.09 -1.66 3.43
CA ARG A 109 9.74 -2.61 2.39
C ARG A 109 10.83 -2.67 1.34
N GLY A 110 11.45 -3.84 1.16
CA GLY A 110 12.40 -4.12 0.11
C GLY A 110 11.77 -4.78 -1.11
N ASN A 111 12.37 -4.57 -2.27
CA ASN A 111 12.03 -5.28 -3.49
C ASN A 111 13.31 -5.86 -4.10
N PHE A 112 13.26 -7.11 -4.54
CA PHE A 112 14.25 -7.63 -5.47
C PHE A 112 14.09 -6.92 -6.81
N CYS A 113 15.21 -6.64 -7.46
CA CYS A 113 15.25 -5.97 -8.76
C CYS A 113 16.23 -6.67 -9.70
N THR A 114 16.09 -6.43 -10.99
CA THR A 114 17.06 -6.86 -12.00
C THR A 114 18.00 -5.72 -12.30
N LEU A 115 19.30 -6.04 -12.39
CA LEU A 115 20.34 -5.10 -12.77
C LEU A 115 20.93 -5.49 -14.13
N ASP A 116 21.39 -4.50 -14.90
CA ASP A 116 22.22 -4.72 -16.07
C ASP A 116 23.72 -4.92 -15.66
N ALA A 117 24.56 -5.12 -16.64
CA ALA A 117 26.01 -5.31 -16.42
C ALA A 117 26.71 -4.07 -15.82
N ALA A 118 26.10 -2.90 -15.94
CA ALA A 118 26.61 -1.65 -15.36
C ALA A 118 26.04 -1.37 -13.95
N GLY A 119 25.24 -2.29 -13.39
CA GLY A 119 24.62 -2.14 -12.09
C GLY A 119 23.37 -1.23 -12.07
N LYS A 120 22.83 -0.86 -13.24
CA LYS A 120 21.62 -0.07 -13.34
C LYS A 120 20.38 -0.95 -13.23
N ILE A 121 19.38 -0.49 -12.46
CA ILE A 121 18.09 -1.19 -12.33
C ILE A 121 17.35 -1.15 -13.66
N THR A 122 17.10 -2.31 -14.25
CA THR A 122 16.31 -2.49 -15.48
C THR A 122 14.89 -2.92 -15.19
N ASP A 123 14.66 -3.68 -14.11
CA ASP A 123 13.33 -4.03 -13.62
C ASP A 123 13.30 -3.97 -12.09
N ARG A 124 12.53 -3.05 -11.56
CA ARG A 124 12.35 -2.84 -10.11
C ARG A 124 11.52 -3.94 -9.42
N ARG A 125 11.08 -4.93 -10.13
CA ARG A 125 10.26 -6.05 -9.62
C ARG A 125 10.85 -7.43 -9.92
N ALA A 126 12.07 -7.48 -10.46
CA ALA A 126 12.77 -8.72 -10.83
C ALA A 126 11.88 -9.70 -11.62
N GLY A 127 11.20 -9.23 -12.66
CA GLY A 127 10.27 -10.04 -13.46
C GLY A 127 9.08 -10.60 -12.70
N ARG A 128 8.76 -10.07 -11.51
CA ARG A 128 7.80 -10.63 -10.54
C ARG A 128 8.19 -12.05 -10.13
N ILE A 129 9.46 -12.24 -9.79
CA ILE A 129 10.01 -13.52 -9.30
C ILE A 129 9.01 -14.24 -8.37
N PRO A 130 8.75 -15.53 -8.54
CA PRO A 130 7.85 -16.30 -7.69
C PRO A 130 8.27 -16.29 -6.23
N THR A 131 7.31 -16.37 -5.32
CA THR A 131 7.58 -16.33 -3.87
C THR A 131 8.50 -17.46 -3.44
N GLU A 132 8.36 -18.64 -4.05
CA GLU A 132 9.14 -19.84 -3.77
C GLU A 132 10.63 -19.64 -4.06
N GLU A 133 10.96 -18.78 -5.02
CA GLU A 133 12.34 -18.44 -5.38
C GLU A 133 12.86 -17.25 -4.57
N SER A 134 12.02 -16.26 -4.29
CA SER A 134 12.41 -15.04 -3.56
C SER A 134 12.55 -15.24 -2.06
N ALA A 135 11.71 -16.10 -1.46
CA ALA A 135 11.73 -16.33 -0.02
C ALA A 135 13.08 -16.85 0.50
N PRO A 136 13.74 -17.86 -0.14
CA PRO A 136 15.09 -18.27 0.26
C PRO A 136 16.13 -17.14 0.15
N LEU A 137 15.99 -16.24 -0.84
CA LEU A 137 16.88 -15.09 -0.98
C LEU A 137 16.66 -14.07 0.15
N ALA A 138 15.41 -13.80 0.52
CA ALA A 138 15.10 -12.94 1.65
C ALA A 138 15.68 -13.51 2.97
N VAL A 139 15.59 -14.82 3.18
CA VAL A 139 16.20 -15.48 4.36
C VAL A 139 17.71 -15.29 4.39
N ARG A 140 18.41 -15.30 3.25
CA ARG A 140 19.85 -15.02 3.20
C ARG A 140 20.20 -13.62 3.68
N LEU A 141 19.33 -12.64 3.48
CA LEU A 141 19.54 -11.26 3.95
C LEU A 141 19.59 -11.16 5.49
N ARG A 142 19.10 -12.15 6.24
CA ARG A 142 19.24 -12.23 7.71
C ARG A 142 20.69 -12.34 8.16
N GLN A 143 21.62 -12.68 7.24
CA GLN A 143 23.05 -12.73 7.52
C GLN A 143 23.70 -11.34 7.56
N VAL A 144 23.02 -10.31 7.04
CA VAL A 144 23.52 -8.94 7.09
C VAL A 144 23.64 -8.48 8.54
N LYS A 145 24.81 -7.98 8.91
CA LYS A 145 25.10 -7.48 10.26
C LYS A 145 25.39 -6.00 10.18
N VAL A 146 24.71 -5.24 11.03
CA VAL A 146 24.96 -3.81 11.22
C VAL A 146 25.36 -3.61 12.69
N PRO A 147 26.49 -2.99 13.00
CA PRO A 147 26.93 -2.77 14.38
C PRO A 147 25.87 -2.04 15.20
N GLY A 148 25.49 -2.59 16.33
CA GLY A 148 24.48 -1.99 17.24
C GLY A 148 23.04 -2.10 16.79
N VAL A 149 22.74 -2.78 15.67
CA VAL A 149 21.39 -2.93 15.12
C VAL A 149 21.09 -4.39 14.83
N GLU A 150 19.98 -4.88 15.34
CA GLU A 150 19.43 -6.17 14.93
C GLU A 150 18.70 -6.00 13.60
N VAL A 151 19.08 -6.80 12.59
CA VAL A 151 18.48 -6.79 11.27
C VAL A 151 17.57 -8.00 11.13
N LEU A 152 16.27 -7.77 11.04
CA LEU A 152 15.24 -8.79 10.90
C LEU A 152 14.69 -8.71 9.47
N VAL A 153 14.60 -9.84 8.77
CA VAL A 153 14.14 -9.88 7.38
C VAL A 153 13.09 -10.96 7.23
N GLU A 154 11.95 -10.60 6.67
CA GLU A 154 10.87 -11.54 6.37
C GLU A 154 10.47 -11.47 4.90
N PRO A 155 10.31 -12.62 4.23
CA PRO A 155 9.74 -12.66 2.90
C PRO A 155 8.27 -12.26 2.97
N VAL A 156 7.79 -11.60 1.89
CA VAL A 156 6.38 -11.23 1.79
C VAL A 156 5.72 -12.02 0.65
N ARG A 157 5.77 -11.49 -0.54
CA ARG A 157 5.19 -12.12 -1.72
C ARG A 157 5.90 -11.66 -2.98
N GLU A 158 6.13 -12.57 -3.92
CA GLU A 158 6.83 -12.28 -5.17
C GLU A 158 8.19 -11.60 -4.89
N HIS A 159 8.44 -10.46 -5.49
CA HIS A 159 9.68 -9.68 -5.36
C HIS A 159 9.82 -8.90 -4.05
N ARG A 160 8.91 -9.04 -3.08
CA ARG A 160 8.85 -8.21 -1.88
C ARG A 160 9.35 -8.93 -0.64
N PHE A 161 10.01 -8.16 0.22
CA PHE A 161 10.39 -8.56 1.57
C PHE A 161 10.31 -7.34 2.51
N VAL A 162 10.28 -7.60 3.80
CA VAL A 162 10.35 -6.59 4.84
C VAL A 162 11.70 -6.67 5.52
N VAL A 163 12.30 -5.52 5.79
CA VAL A 163 13.46 -5.40 6.68
C VAL A 163 13.04 -4.56 7.88
N VAL A 164 13.32 -5.06 9.07
CA VAL A 164 13.12 -4.32 10.32
C VAL A 164 14.46 -4.14 10.98
N PHE A 165 14.80 -2.91 11.26
CA PHE A 165 15.97 -2.53 12.03
C PHE A 165 15.53 -2.26 13.46
N ARG A 166 16.16 -2.95 14.42
CA ARG A 166 15.89 -2.82 15.85
C ARG A 166 17.18 -2.47 16.58
N GLY A 167 17.16 -1.36 17.29
CA GLY A 167 18.35 -0.86 18.02
C GLY A 167 18.13 0.50 18.63
N SER A 168 19.04 0.93 19.49
CA SER A 168 19.01 2.27 20.07
C SER A 168 19.47 3.33 19.06
N GLY A 169 18.84 4.51 19.10
CA GLY A 169 19.23 5.66 18.27
C GLY A 169 18.78 5.58 16.79
N LEU A 170 17.93 4.64 16.45
CA LEU A 170 17.27 4.63 15.14
C LEU A 170 16.18 5.71 15.13
N ALA A 171 16.21 6.58 14.10
CA ALA A 171 15.13 7.54 13.87
C ALA A 171 14.02 6.82 13.10
N GLY A 172 12.96 6.45 13.81
CA GLY A 172 11.72 5.99 13.20
C GLY A 172 10.86 7.18 12.78
N HIS A 173 10.30 7.12 11.59
CA HIS A 173 9.25 8.02 11.14
C HIS A 173 7.96 7.24 10.94
#